data_30ac7242ec4c9fc7a7676b8a1a7d28eb
#
_entry.id   30ac7242ec4c9fc7a7676b8a1a7d28eb
#
_cell.length_a   1.000
_cell.length_b   1.000
_cell.length_c   1.000
_cell.angle_alpha   90.00
_cell.angle_beta   90.00
_cell.angle_gamma   90.00
#
_symmetry.space_group_name_H-M   'P 1'
#
loop_
_entity.id
_entity.type
_entity.pdbx_description
1 polymer ?
#
loop_
_entity_poly.entity_id
_entity_poly.type
_entity_poly.pdbx_seq_one_letter_code
_entity_poly.pdbx_strand_id
1 'polypeptide(L)'
;MKLLRYGPKGQEKPGLLDADGQIRDLSAVVDDIAGATLTEAGLAKVRAADPASLPVVEGNPRIGPCVARVGKFVCIGLNYADHAAESNLPVPTEPVIFGKWTSAICGPNDDVEIPRNSKKTDWEVELGVVIGREAKYVDEANALDYVAGYCVINDVSEREWQLEHGTQWDKGKGFDTFGPIGPWLVTKDEIADPQKLDLWLEVDGHRYQNGNTKTMVFGVAKLVSYVSQCMSLQPGDVISTGTPPGVGMGVKPNPVFLKPGQTIRLGIEGLGEQTQKTYAAE
;
A
#
# COMPACT_ATOMS: atom_id res chain seq x y z
N MET A 1 -4.59 10.76 -12.57
CA MET A 1 -3.25 11.36 -12.36
C MET A 1 -2.41 10.41 -11.52
N LYS A 2 -1.07 10.48 -11.66
CA LYS A 2 -0.12 9.72 -10.81
C LYS A 2 0.65 10.71 -9.94
N LEU A 3 0.29 10.78 -8.66
CA LEU A 3 0.90 11.69 -7.69
C LEU A 3 1.95 10.94 -6.87
N LEU A 4 3.09 11.56 -6.64
CA LEU A 4 4.21 10.95 -5.94
C LEU A 4 4.89 11.95 -5.00
N ARG A 5 5.79 11.46 -4.16
CA ARG A 5 6.67 12.29 -3.35
C ARG A 5 8.11 11.88 -3.63
N TYR A 6 8.99 12.84 -3.85
CA TYR A 6 10.37 12.60 -4.25
C TYR A 6 11.35 13.41 -3.39
N GLY A 7 12.55 12.90 -3.25
CA GLY A 7 13.62 13.54 -2.51
C GLY A 7 14.12 12.74 -1.30
N PRO A 8 15.02 13.32 -0.50
CA PRO A 8 15.57 12.65 0.68
C PRO A 8 14.48 12.30 1.70
N LYS A 9 14.70 11.19 2.44
CA LYS A 9 13.79 10.75 3.51
C LYS A 9 13.52 11.88 4.52
N GLY A 10 12.25 12.16 4.77
CA GLY A 10 11.79 13.25 5.66
C GLY A 10 11.85 14.66 5.08
N GLN A 11 12.28 14.81 3.83
CA GLN A 11 12.33 16.08 3.09
C GLN A 11 11.71 15.97 1.70
N GLU A 12 10.82 14.98 1.52
CA GLU A 12 10.18 14.75 0.24
C GLU A 12 9.30 15.94 -0.17
N LYS A 13 9.26 16.17 -1.48
CA LYS A 13 8.41 17.15 -2.14
C LYS A 13 7.30 16.48 -2.94
N PRO A 14 6.15 17.15 -3.13
CA PRO A 14 5.09 16.66 -3.99
C PRO A 14 5.48 16.69 -5.46
N GLY A 15 5.11 15.66 -6.20
CA GLY A 15 5.36 15.54 -7.64
C GLY A 15 4.19 14.91 -8.38
N LEU A 16 4.16 15.14 -9.68
CA LEU A 16 3.24 14.53 -10.65
C LEU A 16 4.08 13.79 -11.70
N LEU A 17 3.73 12.56 -12.01
CA LEU A 17 4.28 11.87 -13.17
C LEU A 17 3.48 12.29 -14.41
N ASP A 18 4.15 12.91 -15.39
CA ASP A 18 3.50 13.34 -16.63
C ASP A 18 3.36 12.16 -17.64
N ALA A 19 2.80 12.48 -18.82
CA ALA A 19 2.56 11.48 -19.86
C ALA A 19 3.86 10.88 -20.46
N ASP A 20 4.96 11.62 -20.38
CA ASP A 20 6.28 11.20 -20.85
C ASP A 20 7.07 10.46 -19.78
N GLY A 21 6.48 10.24 -18.59
CA GLY A 21 7.11 9.57 -17.46
C GLY A 21 8.11 10.45 -16.71
N GLN A 22 8.07 11.76 -16.88
CA GLN A 22 8.89 12.71 -16.16
C GLN A 22 8.20 13.17 -14.87
N ILE A 23 8.99 13.36 -13.82
CA ILE A 23 8.49 13.92 -12.57
C ILE A 23 8.42 15.45 -12.71
N ARG A 24 7.26 16.02 -12.45
CA ARG A 24 6.99 17.44 -12.37
C ARG A 24 6.85 17.89 -10.93
N ASP A 25 7.55 18.94 -10.55
CA ASP A 25 7.49 19.51 -9.20
C ASP A 25 6.15 20.21 -8.95
N LEU A 26 5.38 19.75 -7.97
CA LEU A 26 4.09 20.33 -7.56
C LEU A 26 4.20 21.33 -6.40
N SER A 27 5.40 21.66 -5.91
CA SER A 27 5.58 22.48 -4.70
C SER A 27 4.99 23.89 -4.81
N ALA A 28 4.84 24.42 -6.04
CA ALA A 28 4.16 25.70 -6.28
C ALA A 28 2.62 25.59 -6.28
N VAL A 29 2.08 24.37 -6.35
CA VAL A 29 0.64 24.11 -6.44
C VAL A 29 0.07 23.63 -5.11
N VAL A 30 0.75 22.70 -4.44
CA VAL A 30 0.34 22.10 -3.17
C VAL A 30 1.54 21.95 -2.24
N ASP A 31 1.29 21.97 -0.94
CA ASP A 31 2.37 21.81 0.06
C ASP A 31 2.92 20.38 0.10
N ASP A 32 2.04 19.39 0.01
CA ASP A 32 2.40 17.97 0.03
C ASP A 32 1.21 17.10 -0.45
N ILE A 33 1.45 15.81 -0.74
CA ILE A 33 0.41 14.82 -1.05
C ILE A 33 -0.15 14.28 0.27
N ALA A 34 -1.00 15.07 0.92
CA ALA A 34 -1.57 14.76 2.23
C ALA A 34 -2.86 15.56 2.50
N GLY A 35 -3.69 15.10 3.42
CA GLY A 35 -4.82 15.84 3.97
C GLY A 35 -5.67 16.56 2.92
N ALA A 36 -5.69 17.90 2.96
CA ALA A 36 -6.52 18.72 2.07
C ALA A 36 -6.20 18.53 0.57
N THR A 37 -4.97 18.21 0.21
CA THR A 37 -4.57 17.94 -1.19
C THR A 37 -5.30 16.70 -1.76
N LEU A 38 -5.61 15.73 -0.91
CA LEU A 38 -6.27 14.48 -1.29
C LEU A 38 -7.80 14.60 -1.38
N THR A 39 -8.37 15.71 -0.93
CA THR A 39 -9.80 15.97 -1.12
C THR A 39 -10.11 16.26 -2.59
N GLU A 40 -11.39 16.16 -2.97
CA GLU A 40 -11.83 16.48 -4.34
C GLU A 40 -11.39 17.88 -4.77
N ALA A 41 -11.52 18.88 -3.89
CA ALA A 41 -11.08 20.24 -4.15
C ALA A 41 -9.55 20.35 -4.32
N GLY A 42 -8.79 19.64 -3.50
CA GLY A 42 -7.33 19.59 -3.61
C GLY A 42 -6.87 18.91 -4.90
N LEU A 43 -7.46 17.76 -5.23
CA LEU A 43 -7.18 17.05 -6.48
C LEU A 43 -7.61 17.87 -7.71
N ALA A 44 -8.71 18.60 -7.64
CA ALA A 44 -9.13 19.53 -8.71
C ALA A 44 -8.11 20.65 -8.93
N LYS A 45 -7.52 21.20 -7.85
CA LYS A 45 -6.44 22.19 -7.95
C LYS A 45 -5.20 21.63 -8.65
N VAL A 46 -4.79 20.41 -8.32
CA VAL A 46 -3.67 19.72 -9.00
C VAL A 46 -4.01 19.46 -10.46
N ARG A 47 -5.23 19.01 -10.76
CA ARG A 47 -5.71 18.72 -12.12
C ARG A 47 -5.76 19.96 -13.02
N ALA A 48 -5.98 21.13 -12.42
CA ALA A 48 -5.99 22.42 -13.13
C ALA A 48 -4.58 22.95 -13.46
N ALA A 49 -3.53 22.40 -12.87
CA ALA A 49 -2.16 22.75 -13.20
C ALA A 49 -1.78 22.07 -14.54
N ASP A 50 -1.27 22.88 -15.50
CA ASP A 50 -0.72 22.34 -16.75
C ASP A 50 0.62 21.66 -16.46
N PRO A 51 0.76 20.33 -16.64
CA PRO A 51 2.01 19.62 -16.39
C PRO A 51 3.20 20.20 -17.19
N ALA A 52 2.96 20.71 -18.40
CA ALA A 52 4.00 21.30 -19.24
C ALA A 52 4.60 22.59 -18.65
N SER A 53 3.83 23.30 -17.82
CA SER A 53 4.28 24.52 -17.14
C SER A 53 5.03 24.27 -15.83
N LEU A 54 4.97 23.04 -15.30
CA LEU A 54 5.62 22.67 -14.03
C LEU A 54 7.10 22.34 -14.25
N PRO A 55 7.99 22.71 -13.30
CA PRO A 55 9.41 22.37 -13.41
C PRO A 55 9.63 20.86 -13.50
N VAL A 56 10.49 20.44 -14.41
CA VAL A 56 10.97 19.06 -14.49
C VAL A 56 11.92 18.79 -13.32
N VAL A 57 11.75 17.66 -12.66
CA VAL A 57 12.69 17.20 -11.64
C VAL A 57 13.80 16.41 -12.32
N GLU A 58 14.99 16.97 -12.34
CA GLU A 58 16.15 16.38 -13.00
C GLU A 58 16.72 15.19 -12.24
N GLY A 59 17.33 14.27 -12.98
CA GLY A 59 18.00 13.10 -12.43
C GLY A 59 17.05 11.97 -12.08
N ASN A 60 17.50 11.14 -11.11
CA ASN A 60 16.72 9.99 -10.62
C ASN A 60 16.57 10.09 -9.09
N PRO A 61 15.70 10.97 -8.59
CA PRO A 61 15.53 11.17 -7.16
C PRO A 61 14.93 9.91 -6.50
N ARG A 62 15.24 9.72 -5.21
CA ARG A 62 14.51 8.74 -4.41
C ARG A 62 13.02 9.06 -4.43
N ILE A 63 12.19 8.04 -4.60
CA ILE A 63 10.75 8.14 -4.45
C ILE A 63 10.41 7.78 -3.01
N GLY A 64 9.73 8.69 -2.32
CA GLY A 64 9.23 8.49 -0.97
C GLY A 64 7.84 7.84 -0.95
N PRO A 65 7.25 7.61 0.24
CA PRO A 65 5.87 7.18 0.37
C PRO A 65 4.94 8.13 -0.40
N CYS A 66 4.04 7.58 -1.20
CA CYS A 66 3.20 8.40 -2.10
C CYS A 66 2.18 9.29 -1.37
N VAL A 67 1.91 9.01 -0.08
CA VAL A 67 1.08 9.82 0.81
C VAL A 67 1.88 10.22 2.04
N ALA A 68 1.87 11.51 2.38
CA ALA A 68 2.48 12.02 3.60
C ALA A 68 1.48 12.06 4.77
N ARG A 69 2.02 12.08 5.97
CA ARG A 69 1.24 12.29 7.21
C ARG A 69 0.03 11.35 7.33
N VAL A 70 0.21 10.08 6.97
CA VAL A 70 -0.81 9.05 7.14
C VAL A 70 -1.23 8.99 8.61
N GLY A 71 -2.51 9.23 8.89
CA GLY A 71 -3.05 9.21 10.26
C GLY A 71 -3.34 7.79 10.73
N LYS A 72 -3.93 6.98 9.87
CA LYS A 72 -4.23 5.56 10.11
C LYS A 72 -3.76 4.71 8.95
N PHE A 73 -3.05 3.64 9.27
CA PHE A 73 -2.71 2.58 8.33
C PHE A 73 -3.48 1.33 8.76
N VAL A 74 -4.69 1.21 8.23
CA VAL A 74 -5.62 0.12 8.50
C VAL A 74 -5.33 -1.02 7.54
N CYS A 75 -5.31 -2.26 8.03
CA CYS A 75 -5.05 -3.44 7.23
C CYS A 75 -6.17 -4.47 7.40
N ILE A 76 -6.40 -5.26 6.35
CA ILE A 76 -7.44 -6.28 6.29
C ILE A 76 -6.79 -7.65 6.11
N GLY A 77 -6.98 -8.53 7.08
CA GLY A 77 -6.49 -9.92 7.04
C GLY A 77 -7.44 -10.85 6.31
N LEU A 78 -6.88 -11.91 5.69
CA LEU A 78 -7.62 -13.04 5.10
C LEU A 78 -8.67 -12.63 4.06
N ASN A 79 -8.40 -11.59 3.29
CA ASN A 79 -9.39 -11.00 2.37
C ASN A 79 -9.39 -11.60 0.96
N TYR A 80 -8.68 -12.71 0.74
CA TYR A 80 -8.74 -13.45 -0.52
C TYR A 80 -9.17 -14.89 -0.23
N ALA A 81 -10.23 -15.37 -0.89
CA ALA A 81 -10.82 -16.67 -0.61
C ALA A 81 -9.84 -17.83 -0.84
N ASP A 82 -9.01 -17.73 -1.87
CA ASP A 82 -7.96 -18.66 -2.22
C ASP A 82 -6.78 -18.61 -1.22
N HIS A 83 -6.43 -17.44 -0.68
CA HIS A 83 -5.44 -17.31 0.39
C HIS A 83 -5.92 -17.90 1.73
N ALA A 84 -7.19 -17.73 2.07
CA ALA A 84 -7.78 -18.40 3.25
C ALA A 84 -7.67 -19.93 3.12
N ALA A 85 -7.94 -20.48 1.93
CA ALA A 85 -7.78 -21.91 1.63
C ALA A 85 -6.32 -22.36 1.73
N GLU A 86 -5.34 -21.59 1.22
CA GLU A 86 -3.90 -21.87 1.34
C GLU A 86 -3.47 -21.97 2.82
N SER A 87 -4.00 -21.10 3.66
CA SER A 87 -3.69 -21.02 5.10
C SER A 87 -4.48 -22.02 5.96
N ASN A 88 -5.37 -22.84 5.36
CA ASN A 88 -6.32 -23.72 6.06
C ASN A 88 -7.20 -22.99 7.10
N LEU A 89 -7.53 -21.75 6.84
CA LEU A 89 -8.41 -20.93 7.67
C LEU A 89 -9.79 -20.80 7.02
N PRO A 90 -10.87 -20.73 7.81
CA PRO A 90 -12.18 -20.43 7.25
C PRO A 90 -12.20 -19.04 6.64
N VAL A 91 -12.95 -18.89 5.54
CA VAL A 91 -13.21 -17.55 4.96
C VAL A 91 -13.94 -16.71 6.02
N PRO A 92 -13.44 -15.52 6.37
CA PRO A 92 -14.08 -14.67 7.37
C PRO A 92 -15.48 -14.24 6.93
N THR A 93 -16.42 -14.14 7.87
CA THR A 93 -17.76 -13.60 7.64
C THR A 93 -17.80 -12.09 7.71
N GLU A 94 -16.78 -11.47 8.31
CA GLU A 94 -16.58 -10.02 8.43
C GLU A 94 -15.10 -9.67 8.22
N PRO A 95 -14.76 -8.46 7.75
CA PRO A 95 -13.38 -8.03 7.59
C PRO A 95 -12.57 -8.14 8.89
N VAL A 96 -11.44 -8.84 8.85
CA VAL A 96 -10.49 -8.90 9.97
C VAL A 96 -9.63 -7.64 9.92
N ILE A 97 -9.85 -6.71 10.85
CA ILE A 97 -9.13 -5.43 10.91
C ILE A 97 -7.95 -5.52 11.87
N PHE A 98 -6.78 -5.06 11.41
CA PHE A 98 -5.60 -4.78 12.23
C PHE A 98 -4.91 -3.51 11.73
N GLY A 99 -3.85 -3.05 12.39
CA GLY A 99 -3.13 -1.85 12.02
C GLY A 99 -1.64 -2.10 11.79
N LYS A 100 -1.04 -1.23 10.97
CA LYS A 100 0.42 -1.03 10.97
C LYS A 100 0.72 0.31 11.64
N TRP A 101 1.79 0.35 12.41
CA TRP A 101 2.28 1.62 12.95
C TRP A 101 2.70 2.52 11.78
N THR A 102 2.40 3.80 11.86
CA THR A 102 2.79 4.74 10.79
C THR A 102 4.31 4.88 10.65
N SER A 103 5.08 4.50 11.66
CA SER A 103 6.55 4.37 11.62
C SER A 103 7.04 3.27 10.68
N ALA A 104 6.20 2.28 10.35
CA ALA A 104 6.52 1.24 9.37
C ALA A 104 6.57 1.77 7.93
N ILE A 105 5.93 2.92 7.66
CA ILE A 105 5.81 3.47 6.30
C ILE A 105 7.17 3.89 5.77
N CYS A 106 7.49 3.41 4.57
CA CYS A 106 8.69 3.79 3.82
C CYS A 106 8.37 3.93 2.32
N GLY A 107 9.34 4.44 1.56
CA GLY A 107 9.19 4.58 0.12
C GLY A 107 9.11 3.24 -0.60
N PRO A 108 8.57 3.22 -1.83
CA PRO A 108 8.33 1.99 -2.59
C PRO A 108 9.62 1.22 -2.92
N ASN A 109 10.74 1.92 -2.96
CA ASN A 109 12.05 1.35 -3.30
C ASN A 109 13.07 1.53 -2.16
N ASP A 110 12.60 1.84 -0.95
CA ASP A 110 13.45 1.82 0.24
C ASP A 110 13.72 0.36 0.65
N ASP A 111 14.90 0.10 1.21
CA ASP A 111 15.29 -1.23 1.64
C ASP A 111 14.46 -1.67 2.87
N VAL A 112 14.14 -2.98 2.92
CA VAL A 112 13.38 -3.59 4.02
C VAL A 112 14.34 -4.22 5.03
N GLU A 113 14.21 -3.81 6.28
CA GLU A 113 14.99 -4.34 7.39
C GLU A 113 14.44 -5.71 7.84
N ILE A 114 15.31 -6.71 7.91
CA ILE A 114 15.01 -7.98 8.58
C ILE A 114 15.29 -7.79 10.08
N PRO A 115 14.27 -7.85 10.96
CA PRO A 115 14.45 -7.57 12.39
C PRO A 115 15.45 -8.49 13.07
N ARG A 116 16.06 -8.02 14.15
CA ARG A 116 16.99 -8.83 14.96
C ARG A 116 16.35 -10.15 15.38
N ASN A 117 17.07 -11.25 15.17
CA ASN A 117 16.64 -12.63 15.46
C ASN A 117 15.43 -13.12 14.64
N SER A 118 14.90 -12.33 13.70
CA SER A 118 13.82 -12.78 12.83
C SER A 118 14.25 -13.96 11.96
N LYS A 119 13.33 -14.92 11.84
CA LYS A 119 13.46 -16.08 10.96
C LYS A 119 12.26 -16.26 10.05
N LYS A 120 11.22 -15.43 10.24
CA LYS A 120 9.94 -15.60 9.56
C LYS A 120 9.42 -14.29 8.94
N THR A 121 10.35 -13.43 8.48
CA THR A 121 9.96 -12.24 7.70
C THR A 121 9.41 -12.66 6.35
N ASP A 122 8.25 -12.15 5.97
CA ASP A 122 7.44 -12.56 4.83
C ASP A 122 6.96 -11.34 4.03
N TRP A 123 6.45 -11.55 2.84
CA TRP A 123 5.99 -10.56 1.87
C TRP A 123 4.48 -10.67 1.60
N GLU A 124 3.85 -9.56 1.24
CA GLU A 124 2.43 -9.51 0.87
C GLU A 124 2.16 -8.35 -0.08
N VAL A 125 1.94 -8.62 -1.39
CA VAL A 125 1.46 -7.58 -2.30
C VAL A 125 0.00 -7.28 -2.03
N GLU A 126 -0.34 -5.99 -1.86
CA GLU A 126 -1.70 -5.55 -1.54
C GLU A 126 -2.10 -4.30 -2.30
N LEU A 127 -3.39 -4.21 -2.65
CA LEU A 127 -3.99 -2.97 -3.10
C LEU A 127 -4.13 -2.02 -1.91
N GLY A 128 -3.56 -0.82 -2.02
CA GLY A 128 -3.75 0.27 -1.07
C GLY A 128 -4.87 1.19 -1.53
N VAL A 129 -5.79 1.52 -0.62
CA VAL A 129 -6.86 2.49 -0.83
C VAL A 129 -6.59 3.73 -0.01
N VAL A 130 -6.50 4.89 -0.65
CA VAL A 130 -6.25 6.18 0.01
C VAL A 130 -7.55 6.94 0.13
N ILE A 131 -7.88 7.35 1.34
CA ILE A 131 -9.11 8.10 1.64
C ILE A 131 -8.93 9.58 1.20
N GLY A 132 -9.97 10.13 0.56
CA GLY A 132 -10.00 11.50 0.04
C GLY A 132 -11.04 12.40 0.72
N ARG A 133 -11.94 11.81 1.48
CA ARG A 133 -13.01 12.52 2.18
C ARG A 133 -13.24 11.89 3.53
N GLU A 134 -13.55 12.67 4.56
CA GLU A 134 -13.93 12.12 5.86
C GLU A 134 -15.08 11.10 5.72
N ALA A 135 -14.82 9.86 6.15
CA ALA A 135 -15.75 8.74 6.07
C ALA A 135 -16.11 8.25 7.48
N LYS A 136 -17.39 8.42 7.86
CA LYS A 136 -17.96 7.92 9.11
C LYS A 136 -19.37 7.42 8.84
N TYR A 137 -19.64 6.16 9.20
CA TYR A 137 -20.93 5.49 8.98
C TYR A 137 -21.39 5.55 7.52
N VAL A 138 -20.46 5.30 6.59
CA VAL A 138 -20.71 5.38 5.15
C VAL A 138 -21.42 4.12 4.66
N ASP A 139 -22.48 4.29 3.87
CA ASP A 139 -23.13 3.19 3.18
C ASP A 139 -22.26 2.64 2.06
N GLU A 140 -22.27 1.33 1.87
CA GLU A 140 -21.43 0.66 0.86
C GLU A 140 -21.66 1.20 -0.56
N ALA A 141 -22.90 1.55 -0.90
CA ALA A 141 -23.27 2.09 -2.22
C ALA A 141 -22.54 3.41 -2.56
N ASN A 142 -22.14 4.19 -1.55
CA ASN A 142 -21.47 5.48 -1.71
C ASN A 142 -20.00 5.45 -1.31
N ALA A 143 -19.48 4.29 -0.91
CA ALA A 143 -18.15 4.19 -0.27
C ALA A 143 -16.99 4.61 -1.20
N LEU A 144 -17.09 4.34 -2.50
CA LEU A 144 -16.06 4.73 -3.47
C LEU A 144 -15.96 6.24 -3.70
N ASP A 145 -17.00 7.02 -3.33
CA ASP A 145 -16.94 8.49 -3.40
C ASP A 145 -15.95 9.08 -2.38
N TYR A 146 -15.63 8.33 -1.34
CA TYR A 146 -14.71 8.72 -0.27
C TYR A 146 -13.24 8.39 -0.58
N VAL A 147 -12.96 7.71 -1.69
CA VAL A 147 -11.61 7.31 -2.11
C VAL A 147 -10.98 8.40 -2.96
N ALA A 148 -9.72 8.78 -2.64
CA ALA A 148 -8.89 9.66 -3.46
C ALA A 148 -8.24 8.90 -4.63
N GLY A 149 -7.78 7.69 -4.36
CA GLY A 149 -7.08 6.85 -5.33
C GLY A 149 -6.49 5.59 -4.70
N TYR A 150 -5.60 4.95 -5.46
CA TYR A 150 -5.04 3.64 -5.16
C TYR A 150 -3.52 3.64 -5.29
N CYS A 151 -2.85 2.75 -4.59
CA CYS A 151 -1.41 2.55 -4.68
C CYS A 151 -1.04 1.07 -4.44
N VAL A 152 0.23 0.72 -4.64
CA VAL A 152 0.76 -0.59 -4.27
C VAL A 152 1.29 -0.53 -2.83
N ILE A 153 1.06 -1.58 -2.06
CA ILE A 153 1.60 -1.77 -0.71
C ILE A 153 2.31 -3.13 -0.65
N ASN A 154 3.42 -3.18 0.07
CA ASN A 154 3.99 -4.44 0.55
C ASN A 154 3.71 -4.53 2.06
N ASP A 155 2.74 -5.35 2.48
CA ASP A 155 2.44 -5.57 3.89
C ASP A 155 3.43 -6.59 4.49
N VAL A 156 4.70 -6.18 4.59
CA VAL A 156 5.77 -7.00 5.14
C VAL A 156 5.42 -7.45 6.55
N SER A 157 5.66 -8.72 6.85
CA SER A 157 5.18 -9.38 8.06
C SER A 157 6.30 -10.18 8.73
N GLU A 158 6.45 -10.09 10.02
CA GLU A 158 7.22 -11.02 10.82
C GLU A 158 6.27 -12.01 11.47
N ARG A 159 6.20 -13.25 10.92
CA ARG A 159 5.16 -14.21 11.24
C ARG A 159 5.22 -14.76 12.67
N GLU A 160 6.42 -14.89 13.24
CA GLU A 160 6.57 -15.31 14.63
C GLU A 160 5.95 -14.29 15.59
N TRP A 161 6.27 -12.99 15.39
CA TRP A 161 5.68 -11.93 16.19
C TRP A 161 4.19 -11.73 15.93
N GLN A 162 3.74 -11.97 14.70
CA GLN A 162 2.33 -11.89 14.35
C GLN A 162 1.49 -12.99 15.02
N LEU A 163 1.98 -14.24 15.05
CA LEU A 163 1.16 -15.43 15.34
C LEU A 163 1.55 -16.18 16.62
N GLU A 164 2.81 -16.06 17.07
CA GLU A 164 3.34 -16.89 18.16
C GLU A 164 3.60 -16.09 19.44
N HIS A 165 3.63 -14.76 19.37
CA HIS A 165 3.83 -13.86 20.52
C HIS A 165 2.51 -13.23 21.03
N GLY A 166 1.48 -14.04 21.27
CA GLY A 166 0.15 -13.61 21.69
C GLY A 166 -0.79 -13.38 20.50
N THR A 167 -1.86 -12.62 20.72
CA THR A 167 -3.01 -12.56 19.78
C THR A 167 -3.03 -11.31 18.89
N GLN A 168 -2.18 -10.31 19.14
CA GLN A 168 -2.19 -9.05 18.40
C GLN A 168 -1.22 -9.10 17.22
N TRP A 169 -1.77 -9.01 16.01
CA TRP A 169 -1.00 -9.07 14.76
C TRP A 169 -0.09 -7.86 14.55
N ASP A 170 -0.50 -6.71 15.07
CA ASP A 170 0.22 -5.44 14.91
C ASP A 170 1.71 -5.54 15.25
N LYS A 171 2.07 -6.39 16.22
CA LYS A 171 3.47 -6.62 16.61
C LYS A 171 4.33 -7.17 15.47
N GLY A 172 3.79 -8.09 14.67
CA GLY A 172 4.49 -8.66 13.53
C GLY A 172 4.34 -7.84 12.24
N LYS A 173 3.39 -6.91 12.23
CA LYS A 173 3.04 -6.10 11.07
C LYS A 173 3.64 -4.67 11.12
N GLY A 174 4.11 -4.21 12.29
CA GLY A 174 4.47 -2.82 12.53
C GLY A 174 5.97 -2.55 12.73
N PHE A 175 6.88 -3.46 12.37
CA PHE A 175 8.32 -3.17 12.37
C PHE A 175 8.65 -2.04 11.41
N ASP A 176 9.72 -1.31 11.66
CA ASP A 176 10.21 -0.27 10.77
C ASP A 176 10.46 -0.84 9.37
N THR A 177 10.18 -0.04 8.33
CA THR A 177 10.24 -0.42 6.91
C THR A 177 9.24 -1.47 6.43
N PHE A 178 8.33 -1.96 7.26
CA PHE A 178 7.36 -3.01 6.91
C PHE A 178 6.12 -2.51 6.15
N GLY A 179 6.10 -1.24 5.77
CA GLY A 179 5.01 -0.62 5.01
C GLY A 179 5.49 0.18 3.80
N PRO A 180 6.22 -0.41 2.83
CA PRO A 180 6.49 0.26 1.56
C PRO A 180 5.18 0.62 0.85
N ILE A 181 5.01 1.90 0.48
CA ILE A 181 3.81 2.43 -0.17
C ILE A 181 4.15 3.30 -1.37
N GLY A 182 3.55 3.04 -2.51
CA GLY A 182 3.77 3.75 -3.77
C GLY A 182 3.90 2.79 -4.95
N PRO A 183 4.59 3.17 -6.07
CA PRO A 183 5.44 4.35 -6.23
C PRO A 183 4.70 5.67 -6.30
N TRP A 184 3.42 5.64 -6.65
CA TRP A 184 2.54 6.81 -6.74
C TRP A 184 1.14 6.48 -6.24
N LEU A 185 0.40 7.51 -5.91
CA LEU A 185 -1.04 7.49 -5.78
C LEU A 185 -1.64 7.68 -7.18
N VAL A 186 -2.36 6.69 -7.67
CA VAL A 186 -3.17 6.80 -8.90
C VAL A 186 -4.56 7.27 -8.50
N THR A 187 -4.99 8.43 -8.98
CA THR A 187 -6.32 8.96 -8.64
C THR A 187 -7.43 8.04 -9.16
N LYS A 188 -8.54 7.95 -8.45
CA LYS A 188 -9.61 6.97 -8.70
C LYS A 188 -10.21 7.02 -10.11
N ASP A 189 -10.17 8.17 -10.75
CA ASP A 189 -10.64 8.40 -12.13
C ASP A 189 -9.81 7.65 -13.20
N GLU A 190 -8.58 7.24 -12.89
CA GLU A 190 -7.71 6.45 -13.75
C GLU A 190 -7.95 4.93 -13.63
N ILE A 191 -8.68 4.49 -12.60
CA ILE A 191 -8.93 3.08 -12.31
C ILE A 191 -10.42 2.78 -12.51
N ALA A 192 -10.74 2.13 -13.62
CA ALA A 192 -12.12 1.86 -13.99
C ALA A 192 -12.85 0.94 -13.01
N ASP A 193 -12.15 -0.07 -12.46
CA ASP A 193 -12.70 -1.02 -11.48
C ASP A 193 -11.58 -1.56 -10.57
N PRO A 194 -11.51 -1.14 -9.30
CA PRO A 194 -10.49 -1.63 -8.38
C PRO A 194 -10.61 -3.13 -8.06
N GLN A 195 -11.71 -3.77 -8.45
CA GLN A 195 -11.92 -5.22 -8.28
C GLN A 195 -11.52 -6.03 -9.50
N LYS A 196 -10.72 -5.48 -10.43
CA LYS A 196 -10.26 -6.18 -11.65
C LYS A 196 -8.80 -5.91 -11.98
N LEU A 197 -7.96 -5.77 -10.97
CA LEU A 197 -6.54 -5.47 -11.14
C LEU A 197 -5.71 -6.73 -10.90
N ASP A 198 -4.80 -7.03 -11.82
CA ASP A 198 -3.79 -8.07 -11.61
C ASP A 198 -2.72 -7.56 -10.65
N LEU A 199 -2.29 -8.42 -9.71
CA LEU A 199 -1.24 -8.10 -8.75
C LEU A 199 -0.27 -9.27 -8.60
N TRP A 200 1.00 -8.94 -8.38
CA TRP A 200 2.05 -9.93 -8.38
C TRP A 200 3.22 -9.54 -7.48
N LEU A 201 3.98 -10.57 -7.04
CA LEU A 201 5.22 -10.39 -6.29
C LEU A 201 6.25 -11.46 -6.63
N GLU A 202 7.51 -11.04 -6.69
CA GLU A 202 8.70 -11.87 -6.90
C GLU A 202 9.73 -11.66 -5.81
N VAL A 203 10.44 -12.73 -5.46
CA VAL A 203 11.66 -12.65 -4.64
C VAL A 203 12.79 -13.28 -5.44
N ASP A 204 13.87 -12.53 -5.67
CA ASP A 204 15.04 -12.94 -6.50
C ASP A 204 14.63 -13.46 -7.89
N GLY A 205 13.61 -12.85 -8.50
CA GLY A 205 13.09 -13.20 -9.82
C GLY A 205 12.16 -14.43 -9.84
N HIS A 206 11.91 -15.09 -8.70
CA HIS A 206 10.91 -16.15 -8.61
C HIS A 206 9.54 -15.55 -8.27
N ARG A 207 8.52 -15.81 -9.13
CA ARG A 207 7.15 -15.35 -8.94
C ARG A 207 6.45 -16.20 -7.89
N TYR A 208 6.17 -15.60 -6.72
CA TYR A 208 5.45 -16.24 -5.62
C TYR A 208 3.97 -15.89 -5.62
N GLN A 209 3.62 -14.61 -5.80
CA GLN A 209 2.23 -14.17 -5.85
C GLN A 209 1.84 -13.79 -7.28
N ASN A 210 0.67 -14.23 -7.70
CA ASN A 210 0.05 -13.90 -8.98
C ASN A 210 -1.45 -14.02 -8.83
N GLY A 211 -2.13 -12.92 -8.53
CA GLY A 211 -3.53 -12.86 -8.20
C GLY A 211 -4.28 -11.77 -8.94
N ASN A 212 -5.55 -11.62 -8.62
CA ASN A 212 -6.39 -10.55 -9.15
C ASN A 212 -7.36 -10.09 -8.06
N THR A 213 -7.59 -8.80 -7.92
CA THR A 213 -8.47 -8.22 -6.89
C THR A 213 -9.93 -8.70 -6.98
N LYS A 214 -10.33 -9.33 -8.08
CA LYS A 214 -11.67 -9.95 -8.23
C LYS A 214 -11.92 -11.11 -7.26
N THR A 215 -10.86 -11.72 -6.71
CA THR A 215 -10.97 -12.83 -5.73
C THR A 215 -10.99 -12.35 -4.28
N MET A 216 -11.03 -11.05 -4.04
CA MET A 216 -11.28 -10.48 -2.71
C MET A 216 -12.62 -10.99 -2.15
N VAL A 217 -12.63 -11.37 -0.87
CA VAL A 217 -13.86 -11.72 -0.13
C VAL A 217 -14.71 -10.47 0.09
N PHE A 218 -14.07 -9.38 0.49
CA PHE A 218 -14.68 -8.06 0.69
C PHE A 218 -14.05 -7.06 -0.26
N GLY A 219 -14.84 -6.54 -1.20
CA GLY A 219 -14.36 -5.53 -2.15
C GLY A 219 -14.12 -4.17 -1.49
N VAL A 220 -13.45 -3.26 -2.21
CA VAL A 220 -13.05 -1.94 -1.71
C VAL A 220 -14.22 -1.16 -1.11
N ALA A 221 -15.39 -1.12 -1.78
CA ALA A 221 -16.57 -0.43 -1.26
C ALA A 221 -17.01 -0.97 0.10
N LYS A 222 -17.07 -2.30 0.24
CA LYS A 222 -17.38 -2.98 1.50
C LYS A 222 -16.38 -2.63 2.59
N LEU A 223 -15.08 -2.63 2.28
CA LEU A 223 -14.03 -2.33 3.25
C LEU A 223 -14.12 -0.88 3.76
N VAL A 224 -14.26 0.10 2.87
CA VAL A 224 -14.41 1.51 3.27
C VAL A 224 -15.66 1.70 4.12
N SER A 225 -16.80 1.13 3.70
CA SER A 225 -18.04 1.16 4.47
C SER A 225 -17.84 0.55 5.87
N TYR A 226 -17.31 -0.68 5.94
CA TYR A 226 -17.16 -1.43 7.19
C TYR A 226 -16.22 -0.74 8.17
N VAL A 227 -15.03 -0.32 7.71
CA VAL A 227 -14.06 0.38 8.56
C VAL A 227 -14.64 1.70 9.08
N SER A 228 -15.45 2.41 8.27
CA SER A 228 -16.11 3.65 8.69
C SER A 228 -17.16 3.47 9.78
N GLN A 229 -17.64 2.25 10.04
CA GLN A 229 -18.49 1.94 11.20
C GLN A 229 -17.70 1.89 12.50
N CYS A 230 -16.44 1.48 12.42
CA CYS A 230 -15.58 1.31 13.60
C CYS A 230 -14.87 2.61 13.98
N MET A 231 -14.49 3.43 12.98
CA MET A 231 -13.72 4.65 13.17
C MET A 231 -13.99 5.66 12.05
N SER A 232 -13.83 6.94 12.31
CA SER A 232 -13.82 7.95 11.25
C SER A 232 -12.51 7.88 10.49
N LEU A 233 -12.58 7.70 9.16
CA LEU A 233 -11.43 7.81 8.27
C LEU A 233 -11.27 9.25 7.80
N GLN A 234 -10.02 9.72 7.69
CA GLN A 234 -9.69 11.07 7.28
C GLN A 234 -8.96 11.08 5.93
N PRO A 235 -8.99 12.20 5.17
CA PRO A 235 -8.18 12.33 3.95
C PRO A 235 -6.70 12.04 4.22
N GLY A 236 -6.15 11.03 3.52
CA GLY A 236 -4.79 10.55 3.71
C GLY A 236 -4.66 9.30 4.59
N ASP A 237 -5.74 8.83 5.26
CA ASP A 237 -5.74 7.50 5.85
C ASP A 237 -5.66 6.44 4.74
N VAL A 238 -5.02 5.32 5.03
CA VAL A 238 -4.75 4.24 4.07
C VAL A 238 -5.39 2.95 4.56
N ILE A 239 -6.05 2.22 3.66
CA ILE A 239 -6.51 0.85 3.88
C ILE A 239 -5.71 -0.09 2.99
N SER A 240 -4.99 -1.04 3.57
CA SER A 240 -4.35 -2.17 2.89
C SER A 240 -5.33 -3.33 2.85
N THR A 241 -5.64 -3.84 1.66
CA THR A 241 -6.88 -4.59 1.43
C THR A 241 -6.76 -6.10 1.54
N GLY A 242 -5.59 -6.59 1.96
CA GLY A 242 -5.29 -8.03 2.00
C GLY A 242 -4.53 -8.50 0.77
N THR A 243 -3.92 -9.68 0.90
CA THR A 243 -2.99 -10.24 -0.08
C THR A 243 -3.55 -11.52 -0.72
N PRO A 244 -3.24 -11.80 -2.02
CA PRO A 244 -3.56 -13.07 -2.66
C PRO A 244 -2.63 -14.22 -2.20
N PRO A 245 -2.90 -15.49 -2.57
CA PRO A 245 -2.02 -16.63 -2.29
C PRO A 245 -0.58 -16.43 -2.76
N GLY A 246 0.34 -17.19 -2.17
CA GLY A 246 1.76 -17.20 -2.51
C GLY A 246 2.63 -16.42 -1.53
N VAL A 247 2.15 -16.15 -0.33
CA VAL A 247 3.00 -15.67 0.78
C VAL A 247 3.99 -16.76 1.18
N GLY A 248 5.14 -16.37 1.71
CA GLY A 248 6.22 -17.31 2.06
C GLY A 248 5.80 -18.35 3.09
N MET A 249 5.00 -17.97 4.06
CA MET A 249 4.42 -18.89 5.05
C MET A 249 3.53 -19.95 4.40
N GLY A 250 2.87 -19.64 3.28
CA GLY A 250 1.98 -20.54 2.54
C GLY A 250 2.69 -21.56 1.64
N VAL A 251 3.98 -21.37 1.33
CA VAL A 251 4.73 -22.24 0.42
C VAL A 251 4.82 -23.67 0.96
N LYS A 252 4.43 -24.65 0.14
CA LYS A 252 4.47 -26.08 0.48
C LYS A 252 5.60 -26.77 -0.27
N PRO A 253 6.22 -27.85 0.28
CA PRO A 253 5.96 -28.44 1.62
C PRO A 253 6.60 -27.63 2.76
N ASN A 254 7.56 -26.74 2.46
CA ASN A 254 8.29 -25.98 3.47
C ASN A 254 8.10 -24.47 3.24
N PRO A 255 7.67 -23.72 4.26
CA PRO A 255 7.61 -22.26 4.19
C PRO A 255 8.96 -21.64 3.79
N VAL A 256 8.89 -20.52 3.07
CA VAL A 256 10.05 -19.73 2.64
C VAL A 256 9.94 -18.35 3.25
N PHE A 257 11.02 -17.83 3.83
CA PHE A 257 11.04 -16.50 4.44
C PHE A 257 12.20 -15.68 3.90
N LEU A 258 12.05 -14.36 3.95
CA LEU A 258 13.06 -13.41 3.51
C LEU A 258 14.35 -13.53 4.31
N LYS A 259 15.45 -13.30 3.62
CA LYS A 259 16.80 -13.25 4.17
C LYS A 259 17.49 -11.97 3.73
N PRO A 260 18.43 -11.44 4.49
CA PRO A 260 19.23 -10.30 4.04
C PRO A 260 19.90 -10.53 2.67
N GLY A 261 19.92 -9.50 1.84
CA GLY A 261 20.52 -9.52 0.50
C GLY A 261 19.57 -9.92 -0.63
N GLN A 262 18.33 -10.30 -0.35
CA GLN A 262 17.34 -10.63 -1.38
C GLN A 262 16.69 -9.38 -1.98
N THR A 263 16.16 -9.53 -3.17
CA THR A 263 15.41 -8.48 -3.87
C THR A 263 13.95 -8.88 -3.99
N ILE A 264 13.06 -8.03 -3.49
CA ILE A 264 11.61 -8.15 -3.63
C ILE A 264 11.18 -7.21 -4.76
N ARG A 265 10.39 -7.71 -5.73
CA ARG A 265 9.69 -6.89 -6.72
C ARG A 265 8.22 -7.21 -6.69
N LEU A 266 7.40 -6.19 -6.74
CA LEU A 266 5.95 -6.36 -6.74
C LEU A 266 5.28 -5.25 -7.54
N GLY A 267 4.07 -5.52 -8.00
CA GLY A 267 3.32 -4.54 -8.77
C GLY A 267 1.85 -4.88 -8.89
N ILE A 268 1.07 -3.87 -9.24
CA ILE A 268 -0.36 -3.98 -9.54
C ILE A 268 -0.63 -3.27 -10.85
N GLU A 269 -1.45 -3.89 -11.68
CA GLU A 269 -1.87 -3.35 -12.98
C GLU A 269 -2.34 -1.89 -12.85
N GLY A 270 -1.76 -0.99 -13.66
CA GLY A 270 -2.08 0.44 -13.66
C GLY A 270 -1.51 1.26 -12.50
N LEU A 271 -1.02 0.61 -11.43
CA LEU A 271 -0.54 1.30 -10.21
C LEU A 271 0.98 1.40 -10.10
N GLY A 272 1.72 0.71 -10.98
CA GLY A 272 3.19 0.71 -10.98
C GLY A 272 3.80 -0.45 -10.21
N GLU A 273 5.11 -0.37 -9.99
CA GLU A 273 5.93 -1.42 -9.38
C GLU A 273 6.81 -0.86 -8.26
N GLN A 274 7.16 -1.73 -7.34
CA GLN A 274 8.10 -1.47 -6.26
C GLN A 274 9.28 -2.45 -6.35
N THR A 275 10.45 -2.03 -5.86
CA THR A 275 11.62 -2.90 -5.73
C THR A 275 12.35 -2.58 -4.43
N GLN A 276 12.40 -3.54 -3.51
CA GLN A 276 13.13 -3.41 -2.25
C GLN A 276 14.27 -4.42 -2.18
N LYS A 277 15.39 -4.03 -1.57
CA LYS A 277 16.40 -4.97 -1.09
C LYS A 277 16.20 -5.22 0.40
N THR A 278 16.52 -6.41 0.86
CA THR A 278 16.46 -6.74 2.28
C THR A 278 17.85 -6.62 2.90
N TYR A 279 17.91 -6.12 4.15
CA TYR A 279 19.15 -6.08 4.93
C TYR A 279 18.90 -6.53 6.37
N ALA A 280 19.96 -6.92 7.08
CA ALA A 280 19.83 -7.30 8.50
C ALA A 280 19.84 -6.06 9.38
N ALA A 281 18.99 -6.04 10.41
CA ALA A 281 19.09 -5.06 11.49
C ALA A 281 20.44 -5.18 12.21
N GLU A 282 21.05 -4.04 12.52
CA GLU A 282 22.32 -3.94 13.27
C GLU A 282 22.18 -4.32 14.77
#